data_1d7e9df812e97c27bb8cb3bd89da05d1
#
_entry.id   1d7e9df812e97c27bb8cb3bd89da05d1
#
_cell.length_a   1.000
_cell.length_b   1.000
_cell.length_c   1.000
_cell.angle_alpha   90.00
_cell.angle_beta   90.00
_cell.angle_gamma   90.00
#
_symmetry.space_group_name_H-M   'P 1'
#
loop_
_entity.id
_entity.type
_entity.pdbx_description
1 polymer ?
#
loop_
_entity_poly.entity_id
_entity_poly.type
_entity_poly.pdbx_seq_one_letter_code
_entity_poly.pdbx_strand_id
1 'polypeptide(L)'
;VGWLVPVLMAAVAVMLARLIVIRVPEATGSGVQRIEAQVRHQTDSDPLRVVPAKFIGGVLAIGSGLALGREGPTIQMAAAIGGKCSRILKLVRDDQLTIQSALAGAGLGVAFNAPLGGVIFVVEELTKSIRMRVIAATLLATATAVGVMRLMNGGSADFFVANIPELPPMSYVGFVVFG
;
A
#
# COMPACT_ATOMS: atom_id res chain seq x y z
N VAL A 1 25.12 23.45 13.45
CA VAL A 1 25.12 22.15 14.17
C VAL A 1 23.74 21.51 14.13
N GLY A 2 22.61 22.29 14.10
CA GLY A 2 21.25 21.77 14.16
C GLY A 2 20.82 20.82 13.03
N TRP A 3 21.37 20.92 11.83
CA TRP A 3 21.05 20.05 10.68
C TRP A 3 21.78 18.69 10.71
N LEU A 4 22.87 18.56 11.44
CA LEU A 4 23.63 17.31 11.55
C LEU A 4 22.82 16.21 12.28
N VAL A 5 22.06 16.57 13.30
CA VAL A 5 21.26 15.61 14.08
C VAL A 5 20.23 14.90 13.22
N PRO A 6 19.34 15.59 12.46
CA PRO A 6 18.41 14.91 11.56
C PRO A 6 19.09 14.02 10.51
N VAL A 7 20.21 14.47 9.95
CA VAL A 7 20.95 13.69 8.94
C VAL A 7 21.52 12.40 9.54
N LEU A 8 22.13 12.48 10.74
CA LEU A 8 22.65 11.29 11.43
C LEU A 8 21.52 10.33 11.83
N MET A 9 20.40 10.85 12.32
CA MET A 9 19.24 10.03 12.67
C MET A 9 18.69 9.31 11.43
N ALA A 10 18.54 10.02 10.30
CA ALA A 10 18.12 9.42 9.04
C ALA A 10 19.10 8.33 8.56
N ALA A 11 20.41 8.60 8.62
CA ALA A 11 21.42 7.63 8.22
C ALA A 11 21.36 6.34 9.07
N VAL A 12 21.23 6.47 10.40
CA VAL A 12 21.09 5.32 11.30
C VAL A 12 19.78 4.56 11.02
N ALA A 13 18.67 5.27 10.86
CA ALA A 13 17.37 4.65 10.59
C ALA A 13 17.36 3.87 9.27
N VAL A 14 17.96 4.43 8.21
CA VAL A 14 18.12 3.75 6.91
C VAL A 14 19.02 2.53 7.02
N MET A 15 20.12 2.64 7.76
CA MET A 15 21.02 1.49 8.01
C MET A 15 20.27 0.37 8.72
N LEU A 16 19.50 0.65 9.76
CA LEU A 16 18.69 -0.33 10.47
C LEU A 16 17.60 -0.94 9.55
N ALA A 17 16.90 -0.12 8.77
CA ALA A 17 15.94 -0.60 7.77
C ALA A 17 16.62 -1.53 6.75
N ARG A 18 17.83 -1.18 6.30
CA ARG A 18 18.62 -2.02 5.39
C ARG A 18 18.99 -3.36 6.01
N LEU A 19 19.37 -3.39 7.28
CA LEU A 19 19.69 -4.63 7.99
C LEU A 19 18.46 -5.57 8.07
N ILE A 20 17.27 -5.01 8.28
CA ILE A 20 16.01 -5.78 8.27
C ILE A 20 15.80 -6.41 6.88
N VAL A 21 15.94 -5.62 5.81
CA VAL A 21 15.75 -6.08 4.43
C VAL A 21 16.76 -7.15 4.04
N ILE A 22 18.02 -7.07 4.50
CA ILE A 22 19.02 -8.13 4.26
C ILE A 22 18.56 -9.47 4.86
N ARG A 23 17.89 -9.45 6.03
CA ARG A 23 17.36 -10.67 6.67
C ARG A 23 16.05 -11.15 6.10
N VAL A 24 15.26 -10.25 5.53
CA VAL A 24 13.96 -10.54 4.90
C VAL A 24 13.92 -9.89 3.50
N PRO A 25 14.58 -10.50 2.51
CA PRO A 25 14.67 -9.94 1.15
C PRO A 25 13.30 -9.72 0.49
N GLU A 26 12.29 -10.47 0.94
CA GLU A 26 10.90 -10.33 0.49
C GLU A 26 10.28 -8.97 0.83
N ALA A 27 10.80 -8.27 1.82
CA ALA A 27 10.37 -6.93 2.21
C ALA A 27 11.02 -5.81 1.38
N THR A 28 11.81 -6.12 0.36
CA THR A 28 12.50 -5.14 -0.50
C THR A 28 11.50 -4.37 -1.38
N GLY A 29 11.80 -3.10 -1.65
CA GLY A 29 11.07 -2.24 -2.60
C GLY A 29 9.64 -1.92 -2.17
N SER A 30 8.77 -1.58 -3.10
CA SER A 30 7.35 -1.29 -2.85
C SER A 30 6.55 -2.55 -2.45
N GLY A 31 6.96 -3.70 -2.96
CA GLY A 31 6.28 -4.99 -2.77
C GLY A 31 5.17 -5.28 -3.77
N VAL A 32 4.70 -4.30 -4.55
CA VAL A 32 3.63 -4.48 -5.54
C VAL A 32 4.00 -5.53 -6.58
N GLN A 33 5.20 -5.44 -7.15
CA GLN A 33 5.71 -6.41 -8.14
C GLN A 33 5.76 -7.84 -7.60
N ARG A 34 6.09 -8.01 -6.31
CA ARG A 34 6.08 -9.32 -5.67
C ARG A 34 4.66 -9.87 -5.51
N ILE A 35 3.69 -9.00 -5.17
CA ILE A 35 2.29 -9.42 -5.08
C ILE A 35 1.77 -9.83 -6.47
N GLU A 36 2.10 -9.06 -7.50
CA GLU A 36 1.77 -9.41 -8.89
C GLU A 36 2.35 -10.79 -9.26
N ALA A 37 3.61 -11.05 -8.93
CA ALA A 37 4.23 -12.35 -9.14
C ALA A 37 3.55 -13.48 -8.35
N GLN A 38 3.08 -13.23 -7.13
CA GLN A 38 2.32 -14.19 -6.34
C GLN A 38 0.95 -14.48 -6.96
N VAL A 39 0.24 -13.45 -7.41
CA VAL A 39 -1.05 -13.60 -8.11
C VAL A 39 -0.89 -14.39 -9.41
N ARG A 40 0.26 -14.28 -10.05
CA ARG A 40 0.62 -15.05 -11.27
C ARG A 40 1.25 -16.43 -10.97
N HIS A 41 1.23 -16.91 -9.73
CA HIS A 41 1.81 -18.20 -9.31
C HIS A 41 3.33 -18.34 -9.50
N GLN A 42 4.07 -17.24 -9.56
CA GLN A 42 5.51 -17.25 -9.81
C GLN A 42 6.34 -17.32 -8.53
N THR A 43 5.79 -16.94 -7.39
CA THR A 43 6.51 -16.91 -6.11
C THR A 43 5.53 -17.02 -4.93
N ASP A 44 6.07 -17.46 -3.79
CA ASP A 44 5.38 -17.41 -2.50
C ASP A 44 6.17 -16.54 -1.52
N SER A 45 5.52 -16.08 -0.45
CA SER A 45 6.17 -15.36 0.66
C SER A 45 5.63 -15.81 2.01
N ASP A 46 6.47 -15.65 3.04
CA ASP A 46 6.07 -15.87 4.42
C ASP A 46 5.55 -14.56 5.06
N PRO A 47 4.23 -14.45 5.27
CA PRO A 47 3.64 -13.25 5.83
C PRO A 47 4.13 -12.92 7.25
N LEU A 48 4.48 -13.94 8.05
CA LEU A 48 4.95 -13.73 9.41
C LEU A 48 6.30 -13.00 9.48
N ARG A 49 7.09 -13.11 8.42
CA ARG A 49 8.37 -12.39 8.30
C ARG A 49 8.20 -11.07 7.56
N VAL A 50 7.41 -11.06 6.50
CA VAL A 50 7.25 -9.87 5.65
C VAL A 50 6.53 -8.74 6.37
N VAL A 51 5.43 -9.01 7.09
CA VAL A 51 4.62 -7.96 7.73
C VAL A 51 5.44 -7.19 8.77
N PRO A 52 6.08 -7.81 9.79
CA PRO A 52 6.85 -7.05 10.77
C PRO A 52 8.08 -6.38 10.15
N ALA A 53 8.78 -7.03 9.22
CA ALA A 53 9.93 -6.43 8.55
C ALA A 53 9.54 -5.18 7.75
N LYS A 54 8.40 -5.24 7.04
CA LYS A 54 7.88 -4.13 6.25
C LYS A 54 7.39 -2.99 7.13
N PHE A 55 6.71 -3.31 8.22
CA PHE A 55 6.22 -2.32 9.17
C PHE A 55 7.37 -1.58 9.87
N ILE A 56 8.29 -2.31 10.51
CA ILE A 56 9.41 -1.70 11.24
C ILE A 56 10.34 -0.96 10.27
N GLY A 57 10.69 -1.57 9.13
CA GLY A 57 11.53 -0.94 8.12
C GLY A 57 10.88 0.32 7.52
N GLY A 58 9.57 0.31 7.31
CA GLY A 58 8.80 1.46 6.85
C GLY A 58 8.76 2.59 7.87
N VAL A 59 8.49 2.27 9.13
CA VAL A 59 8.51 3.26 10.24
C VAL A 59 9.88 3.90 10.38
N LEU A 60 10.95 3.13 10.32
CA LEU A 60 12.31 3.64 10.39
C LEU A 60 12.64 4.56 9.21
N ALA A 61 12.33 4.12 7.98
CA ALA A 61 12.67 4.87 6.79
C ALA A 61 11.80 6.13 6.62
N ILE A 62 10.49 6.02 6.72
CA ILE A 62 9.57 7.15 6.54
C ILE A 62 9.62 8.08 7.76
N GLY A 63 9.65 7.52 8.96
CA GLY A 63 9.70 8.29 10.22
C GLY A 63 11.00 9.08 10.40
N SER A 64 12.09 8.70 9.74
CA SER A 64 13.33 9.48 9.72
C SER A 64 13.31 10.68 8.75
N GLY A 65 12.19 10.90 8.04
CA GLY A 65 12.01 12.02 7.12
C GLY A 65 12.37 11.73 5.66
N LEU A 66 12.56 10.45 5.28
CA LEU A 66 12.74 10.12 3.88
C LEU A 66 11.44 10.30 3.10
N ALA A 67 11.54 10.91 1.93
CA ALA A 67 10.41 11.10 1.01
C ALA A 67 10.02 9.78 0.32
N LEU A 68 9.52 8.84 1.10
CA LEU A 68 9.05 7.53 0.65
C LEU A 68 7.55 7.42 0.85
N GLY A 69 6.87 6.80 -0.14
CA GLY A 69 5.44 6.53 -0.06
C GLY A 69 5.11 5.38 0.90
N ARG A 70 4.00 5.53 1.60
CA ARG A 70 3.46 4.49 2.50
C ARG A 70 2.63 3.44 1.76
N GLU A 71 2.29 3.68 0.50
CA GLU A 71 1.35 2.89 -0.30
C GLU A 71 1.86 1.47 -0.52
N GLY A 72 3.09 1.33 -1.01
CA GLY A 72 3.72 0.03 -1.26
C GLY A 72 3.76 -0.86 -0.01
N PRO A 73 4.28 -0.37 1.13
CA PRO A 73 4.25 -1.11 2.37
C PRO A 73 2.85 -1.56 2.81
N THR A 74 1.83 -0.70 2.74
CA THR A 74 0.46 -1.06 3.14
C THR A 74 -0.14 -2.10 2.23
N ILE A 75 0.04 -2.00 0.91
CA ILE A 75 -0.41 -2.99 -0.06
C ILE A 75 0.21 -4.35 0.23
N GLN A 76 1.54 -4.39 0.42
CA GLN A 76 2.25 -5.65 0.66
C GLN A 76 1.86 -6.31 1.98
N MET A 77 1.74 -5.54 3.06
CA MET A 77 1.31 -6.08 4.36
C MET A 77 -0.11 -6.62 4.30
N ALA A 78 -1.05 -5.87 3.71
CA ALA A 78 -2.44 -6.29 3.57
C ALA A 78 -2.58 -7.56 2.71
N ALA A 79 -1.88 -7.64 1.58
CA ALA A 79 -1.83 -8.84 0.75
C ALA A 79 -1.24 -10.05 1.48
N ALA A 80 -0.17 -9.85 2.24
CA ALA A 80 0.47 -10.91 3.01
C ALA A 80 -0.47 -11.45 4.10
N ILE A 81 -1.20 -10.59 4.79
CA ILE A 81 -2.23 -10.97 5.77
C ILE A 81 -3.34 -11.78 5.07
N GLY A 82 -3.84 -11.29 3.92
CA GLY A 82 -4.85 -11.98 3.12
C GLY A 82 -4.43 -13.38 2.70
N GLY A 83 -3.22 -13.51 2.19
CA GLY A 83 -2.66 -14.80 1.83
C GLY A 83 -2.47 -15.74 3.02
N LYS A 84 -2.18 -15.23 4.21
CA LYS A 84 -2.10 -16.04 5.43
C LYS A 84 -3.47 -16.49 5.91
N CYS A 85 -4.43 -15.56 6.02
CA CYS A 85 -5.78 -15.88 6.45
C CYS A 85 -6.45 -16.92 5.53
N SER A 86 -6.34 -16.76 4.21
CA SER A 86 -6.91 -17.69 3.25
C SER A 86 -6.30 -19.09 3.34
N ARG A 87 -5.00 -19.21 3.66
CA ARG A 87 -4.33 -20.50 3.91
C ARG A 87 -4.80 -21.14 5.22
N ILE A 88 -4.97 -20.35 6.29
CA ILE A 88 -5.50 -20.85 7.58
C ILE A 88 -6.91 -21.40 7.39
N LEU A 89 -7.73 -20.72 6.59
CA LEU A 89 -9.10 -21.16 6.24
C LEU A 89 -9.12 -22.32 5.23
N LYS A 90 -7.96 -22.82 4.79
CA LYS A 90 -7.79 -23.92 3.84
C LYS A 90 -8.61 -23.73 2.55
N LEU A 91 -8.70 -22.49 2.08
CA LEU A 91 -9.41 -22.17 0.85
C LEU A 91 -8.68 -22.74 -0.37
N VAL A 92 -9.44 -23.00 -1.43
CA VAL A 92 -8.85 -23.40 -2.71
C VAL A 92 -7.99 -22.25 -3.28
N ARG A 93 -7.01 -22.59 -4.11
CA ARG A 93 -5.98 -21.65 -4.57
C ARG A 93 -6.55 -20.40 -5.24
N ASP A 94 -7.58 -20.52 -6.07
CA ASP A 94 -8.20 -19.37 -6.74
C ASP A 94 -8.86 -18.40 -5.74
N ASP A 95 -9.45 -18.91 -4.67
CA ASP A 95 -10.03 -18.11 -3.59
C ASP A 95 -8.94 -17.43 -2.75
N GLN A 96 -7.82 -18.14 -2.49
CA GLN A 96 -6.67 -17.53 -1.81
C GLN A 96 -6.14 -16.33 -2.58
N LEU A 97 -5.99 -16.43 -3.89
CA LEU A 97 -5.53 -15.33 -4.75
C LEU A 97 -6.56 -14.20 -4.80
N THR A 98 -7.84 -14.52 -4.83
CA THR A 98 -8.92 -13.53 -4.79
C THR A 98 -8.86 -12.71 -3.49
N ILE A 99 -8.73 -13.37 -2.34
CA ILE A 99 -8.64 -12.69 -1.03
C ILE A 99 -7.33 -11.90 -0.91
N GLN A 100 -6.22 -12.46 -1.36
CA GLN A 100 -4.93 -11.77 -1.34
C GLN A 100 -4.97 -10.49 -2.17
N SER A 101 -5.53 -10.56 -3.39
CA SER A 101 -5.69 -9.39 -4.27
C SER A 101 -6.66 -8.37 -3.67
N ALA A 102 -7.79 -8.83 -3.10
CA ALA A 102 -8.78 -7.97 -2.47
C ALA A 102 -8.18 -7.19 -1.29
N LEU A 103 -7.39 -7.86 -0.44
CA LEU A 103 -6.73 -7.19 0.68
C LEU A 103 -5.57 -6.29 0.22
N ALA A 104 -4.87 -6.62 -0.87
CA ALA A 104 -3.92 -5.69 -1.49
C ALA A 104 -4.62 -4.37 -1.89
N GLY A 105 -5.77 -4.48 -2.55
CA GLY A 105 -6.62 -3.33 -2.89
C GLY A 105 -7.10 -2.56 -1.65
N ALA A 106 -7.45 -3.26 -0.58
CA ALA A 106 -7.82 -2.63 0.69
C ALA A 106 -6.65 -1.84 1.29
N GLY A 107 -5.42 -2.36 1.22
CA GLY A 107 -4.21 -1.65 1.63
C GLY A 107 -4.01 -0.34 0.89
N LEU A 108 -4.22 -0.33 -0.44
CA LEU A 108 -4.19 0.90 -1.24
C LEU A 108 -5.35 1.84 -0.88
N GLY A 109 -6.56 1.30 -0.78
CA GLY A 109 -7.76 2.06 -0.43
C GLY A 109 -7.62 2.80 0.90
N VAL A 110 -7.02 2.17 1.90
CA VAL A 110 -6.71 2.79 3.20
C VAL A 110 -5.62 3.85 3.06
N ALA A 111 -4.55 3.58 2.29
CA ALA A 111 -3.43 4.51 2.14
C ALA A 111 -3.85 5.85 1.51
N PHE A 112 -4.84 5.83 0.61
CA PHE A 112 -5.34 7.02 -0.09
C PHE A 112 -6.75 7.46 0.32
N ASN A 113 -7.36 6.80 1.30
CA ASN A 113 -8.77 7.02 1.69
C ASN A 113 -9.73 6.91 0.49
N ALA A 114 -9.41 6.00 -0.45
CA ALA A 114 -10.07 5.88 -1.75
C ALA A 114 -10.49 4.42 -2.03
N PRO A 115 -11.67 3.97 -1.58
CA PRO A 115 -12.12 2.59 -1.76
C PRO A 115 -12.15 2.15 -3.23
N LEU A 116 -12.67 2.98 -4.12
CA LEU A 116 -12.73 2.68 -5.56
C LEU A 116 -11.34 2.62 -6.20
N GLY A 117 -10.39 3.45 -5.75
CA GLY A 117 -9.01 3.41 -6.19
C GLY A 117 -8.36 2.04 -5.93
N GLY A 118 -8.65 1.43 -4.78
CA GLY A 118 -8.20 0.07 -4.46
C GLY A 118 -8.78 -0.98 -5.40
N VAL A 119 -10.05 -0.84 -5.83
CA VAL A 119 -10.67 -1.77 -6.79
C VAL A 119 -10.04 -1.64 -8.18
N ILE A 120 -9.89 -0.41 -8.66
CA ILE A 120 -9.27 -0.13 -9.97
C ILE A 120 -7.85 -0.70 -10.00
N PHE A 121 -7.05 -0.43 -8.97
CA PHE A 121 -5.69 -0.97 -8.84
C PHE A 121 -5.63 -2.51 -8.95
N VAL A 122 -6.55 -3.23 -8.29
CA VAL A 122 -6.56 -4.69 -8.35
C VAL A 122 -6.90 -5.17 -9.76
N VAL A 123 -7.86 -4.54 -10.44
CA VAL A 123 -8.27 -4.93 -11.78
C VAL A 123 -7.19 -4.61 -12.82
N GLU A 124 -6.60 -3.42 -12.76
CA GLU A 124 -5.68 -2.94 -13.78
C GLU A 124 -4.25 -3.42 -13.56
N GLU A 125 -3.78 -3.44 -12.32
CA GLU A 125 -2.37 -3.72 -12.03
C GLU A 125 -2.13 -5.16 -11.57
N LEU A 126 -2.91 -5.66 -10.63
CA LEU A 126 -2.63 -6.97 -10.05
C LEU A 126 -3.18 -8.13 -10.87
N THR A 127 -4.46 -8.09 -11.24
CA THR A 127 -5.11 -9.24 -11.92
C THR A 127 -5.15 -9.10 -13.43
N LYS A 128 -5.09 -7.88 -13.94
CA LYS A 128 -5.21 -7.54 -15.37
C LYS A 128 -6.42 -8.22 -16.03
N SER A 129 -7.49 -8.39 -15.25
CA SER A 129 -8.68 -9.09 -15.68
C SER A 129 -9.93 -8.59 -14.94
N ILE A 130 -11.03 -8.49 -15.67
CA ILE A 130 -12.33 -8.06 -15.13
C ILE A 130 -13.08 -9.32 -14.69
N ARG A 131 -12.86 -9.76 -13.44
CA ARG A 131 -13.61 -10.86 -12.82
C ARG A 131 -14.53 -10.30 -11.74
N MET A 132 -15.85 -10.41 -11.91
CA MET A 132 -16.84 -9.86 -10.97
C MET A 132 -16.63 -10.31 -9.52
N ARG A 133 -16.18 -11.56 -9.34
CA ARG A 133 -15.85 -12.09 -8.01
C ARG A 133 -14.71 -11.33 -7.33
N VAL A 134 -13.65 -11.02 -8.06
CA VAL A 134 -12.51 -10.23 -7.56
C VAL A 134 -12.96 -8.80 -7.26
N ILE A 135 -13.72 -8.19 -8.17
CA ILE A 135 -14.26 -6.82 -8.00
C ILE A 135 -15.11 -6.74 -6.73
N ALA A 136 -16.09 -7.64 -6.56
CA ALA A 136 -16.97 -7.63 -5.40
C ALA A 136 -16.19 -7.87 -4.09
N ALA A 137 -15.27 -8.83 -4.07
CA ALA A 137 -14.43 -9.09 -2.91
C ALA A 137 -13.55 -7.89 -2.56
N THR A 138 -12.96 -7.24 -3.56
CA THR A 138 -12.13 -6.04 -3.37
C THR A 138 -12.96 -4.86 -2.89
N LEU A 139 -14.14 -4.64 -3.45
CA LEU A 139 -15.03 -3.55 -3.03
C LEU A 139 -15.44 -3.71 -1.57
N LEU A 140 -15.82 -4.92 -1.14
CA LEU A 140 -16.14 -5.20 0.26
C LEU A 140 -14.93 -4.98 1.17
N ALA A 141 -13.76 -5.49 0.78
CA ALA A 141 -12.54 -5.35 1.57
C ALA A 141 -12.11 -3.87 1.70
N THR A 142 -12.11 -3.12 0.60
CA THR A 142 -11.73 -1.70 0.60
C THR A 142 -12.74 -0.84 1.37
N ALA A 143 -14.04 -1.03 1.15
CA ALA A 143 -15.08 -0.29 1.86
C ALA A 143 -15.02 -0.53 3.38
N THR A 144 -14.87 -1.78 3.78
CA THR A 144 -14.74 -2.14 5.20
C THR A 144 -13.46 -1.56 5.82
N ALA A 145 -12.32 -1.73 5.16
CA ALA A 145 -11.04 -1.26 5.68
C ALA A 145 -10.99 0.27 5.80
N VAL A 146 -11.46 0.99 4.78
CA VAL A 146 -11.54 2.46 4.81
C VAL A 146 -12.60 2.92 5.82
N GLY A 147 -13.72 2.22 5.94
CA GLY A 147 -14.73 2.52 6.97
C GLY A 147 -14.16 2.41 8.38
N VAL A 148 -13.45 1.32 8.68
CA VAL A 148 -12.77 1.13 9.99
C VAL A 148 -11.72 2.22 10.22
N MET A 149 -10.89 2.50 9.22
CA MET A 149 -9.88 3.55 9.30
C MET A 149 -10.50 4.92 9.63
N ARG A 150 -11.61 5.28 8.97
CA ARG A 150 -12.32 6.54 9.24
C ARG A 150 -12.93 6.59 10.65
N LEU A 151 -13.44 5.48 11.15
CA LEU A 151 -13.94 5.39 12.53
C LEU A 151 -12.82 5.60 13.55
N MET A 152 -11.62 5.08 13.28
CA MET A 152 -10.47 5.23 14.17
C MET A 152 -9.84 6.62 14.11
N ASN A 153 -9.75 7.23 12.94
CA ASN A 153 -9.07 8.50 12.69
C ASN A 153 -10.00 9.72 12.67
N GLY A 154 -11.30 9.55 12.92
CA GLY A 154 -12.27 10.65 12.95
C GLY A 154 -12.63 11.25 11.60
N GLY A 155 -12.36 10.54 10.49
CA GLY A 155 -12.76 10.97 9.13
C GLY A 155 -12.01 12.19 8.58
N SER A 156 -10.92 12.62 9.21
CA SER A 156 -10.07 13.71 8.70
C SER A 156 -9.47 13.33 7.33
N ALA A 157 -9.33 14.32 6.44
CA ALA A 157 -8.68 14.12 5.15
C ALA A 157 -7.18 13.81 5.38
N ASP A 158 -6.67 12.78 4.69
CA ASP A 158 -5.25 12.39 4.75
C ASP A 158 -4.33 13.45 4.13
N PHE A 159 -4.85 14.25 3.23
CA PHE A 159 -4.14 15.34 2.58
C PHE A 159 -4.84 16.67 2.88
N PHE A 160 -4.13 17.54 3.58
CA PHE A 160 -4.58 18.91 3.78
C PHE A 160 -4.33 19.69 2.49
N VAL A 161 -5.40 20.01 1.77
CA VAL A 161 -5.34 20.93 0.64
C VAL A 161 -5.67 22.32 1.20
N ALA A 162 -4.66 23.20 1.22
CA ALA A 162 -4.88 24.60 1.57
C ALA A 162 -5.92 25.20 0.60
N ASN A 163 -6.71 26.18 1.09
CA ASN A 163 -7.64 26.91 0.22
C ASN A 163 -6.86 27.45 -0.99
N ILE A 164 -7.08 26.83 -2.14
CA ILE A 164 -6.54 27.31 -3.40
C ILE A 164 -7.44 28.47 -3.82
N PRO A 165 -6.92 29.70 -3.96
CA PRO A 165 -7.71 30.81 -4.47
C PRO A 165 -8.26 30.44 -5.86
N GLU A 166 -9.48 30.88 -6.16
CA GLU A 166 -10.08 30.66 -7.48
C GLU A 166 -9.11 31.12 -8.57
N LEU A 167 -8.71 30.19 -9.42
CA LEU A 167 -7.78 30.49 -10.49
C LEU A 167 -8.51 31.25 -11.60
N PRO A 168 -7.91 32.30 -12.17
CA PRO A 168 -8.50 33.02 -13.29
C PRO A 168 -8.73 32.02 -14.46
N PRO A 169 -9.81 32.20 -15.24
CA PRO A 169 -10.18 31.27 -16.32
C PRO A 169 -9.03 30.97 -17.32
N MET A 170 -8.12 31.93 -17.49
CA MET A 170 -6.94 31.78 -18.37
C MET A 170 -5.96 30.71 -17.89
N SER A 171 -5.94 30.38 -16.59
CA SER A 171 -5.10 29.32 -16.02
C SER A 171 -5.50 27.93 -16.53
N TYR A 172 -6.78 27.69 -16.85
CA TYR A 172 -7.25 26.42 -17.39
C TYR A 172 -6.66 26.13 -18.77
N VAL A 173 -6.39 27.15 -19.57
CA VAL A 173 -5.69 27.01 -20.86
C VAL A 173 -4.26 26.49 -20.61
N GLY A 174 -3.58 26.99 -19.59
CA GLY A 174 -2.26 26.49 -19.18
C GLY A 174 -2.29 25.01 -18.81
N PHE A 175 -3.28 24.54 -18.07
CA PHE A 175 -3.41 23.12 -17.73
C PHE A 175 -3.63 22.22 -18.94
N VAL A 176 -4.38 22.68 -19.94
CA VAL A 176 -4.57 21.94 -21.21
C VAL A 176 -3.29 21.84 -22.02
N VAL A 177 -2.45 22.87 -21.96
CA VAL A 177 -1.18 22.91 -22.73
C VAL A 177 -0.08 22.08 -22.04
N PHE A 178 -0.05 22.01 -20.70
CA PHE A 178 1.00 21.35 -19.93
C PHE A 178 0.60 19.99 -19.34
N GLY A 179 -0.69 19.61 -19.38
CA GLY A 179 -1.23 18.31 -18.98
C GLY A 179 -1.30 17.36 -20.14
#